data_1443092e32f5e8c9b1d8ead38cea3d7e
#
_entry.id   1443092e32f5e8c9b1d8ead38cea3d7e
#
_cell.length_a   1.000
_cell.length_b   1.000
_cell.length_c   1.000
_cell.angle_alpha   90.00
_cell.angle_beta   90.00
_cell.angle_gamma   90.00
#
_symmetry.space_group_name_H-M   'P 1'
#
loop_
_entity.id
_entity.type
_entity.pdbx_description
1 polymer ?
#
loop_
_entity_poly.entity_id
_entity_poly.type
_entity_poly.pdbx_seq_one_letter_code
_entity_poly.pdbx_strand_id
1 'polypeptide(L)'
;MDYDDLAAGIAALCHGETDAVALMATVACEVHNVHPLADWTGFYRVVAPDLLKIGPYQGGHGCLVIPFSRGVCGAVARTQKALIVPNVNDFPDHIACASSTRSELVLPVWNGQGKLLGVLDLDSDTPAAFDETDAARLAAILADVFRHAA
;
A
#
# COMPACT_ATOMS: atom_id res chain seq x y z
N MET A 1 4.43 -5.63 -17.27
CA MET A 1 4.53 -4.36 -16.51
C MET A 1 5.98 -4.05 -16.28
N ASP A 2 6.39 -2.79 -16.46
CA ASP A 2 7.78 -2.35 -16.33
C ASP A 2 7.95 -1.51 -15.07
N TYR A 3 8.59 -2.10 -14.05
CA TYR A 3 8.84 -1.42 -12.78
C TYR A 3 9.89 -0.31 -12.89
N ASP A 4 10.83 -0.39 -13.84
CA ASP A 4 11.82 0.67 -14.02
C ASP A 4 11.16 1.93 -14.56
N ASP A 5 10.26 1.80 -15.53
CA ASP A 5 9.47 2.92 -16.04
C ASP A 5 8.55 3.50 -14.96
N LEU A 6 7.89 2.66 -14.16
CA LEU A 6 7.05 3.10 -13.06
C LEU A 6 7.86 3.90 -12.03
N ALA A 7 9.00 3.37 -11.60
CA ALA A 7 9.86 4.03 -10.62
C ALA A 7 10.37 5.38 -11.14
N ALA A 8 10.82 5.44 -12.39
CA ALA A 8 11.31 6.67 -13.00
C ALA A 8 10.18 7.72 -13.13
N GLY A 9 8.99 7.30 -13.54
CA GLY A 9 7.83 8.18 -13.66
C GLY A 9 7.39 8.76 -12.32
N ILE A 10 7.30 7.93 -11.29
CA ILE A 10 6.95 8.38 -9.94
C ILE A 10 8.02 9.33 -9.40
N ALA A 11 9.30 9.00 -9.56
CA ALA A 11 10.38 9.85 -9.10
C ALA A 11 10.33 11.25 -9.74
N ALA A 12 10.02 11.32 -11.03
CA ALA A 12 9.88 12.59 -11.73
C ALA A 12 8.68 13.41 -11.23
N LEU A 13 7.52 12.76 -11.08
CA LEU A 13 6.29 13.42 -10.63
C LEU A 13 6.40 13.91 -9.18
N CYS A 14 7.10 13.17 -8.33
CA CYS A 14 7.21 13.45 -6.90
C CYS A 14 8.45 14.27 -6.53
N HIS A 15 9.24 14.71 -7.50
CA HIS A 15 10.49 15.41 -7.24
C HIS A 15 10.29 16.66 -6.39
N GLY A 16 11.00 16.72 -5.25
CA GLY A 16 10.95 17.86 -4.34
C GLY A 16 9.73 17.93 -3.43
N GLU A 17 8.79 17.00 -3.53
CA GLU A 17 7.60 16.99 -2.68
C GLU A 17 7.88 16.32 -1.34
N THR A 18 7.39 16.93 -0.26
CA THR A 18 7.54 16.42 1.12
C THR A 18 6.21 16.16 1.82
N ASP A 19 5.09 16.55 1.21
CA ASP A 19 3.76 16.28 1.77
C ASP A 19 3.40 14.81 1.55
N ALA A 20 3.27 14.05 2.64
CA ALA A 20 3.01 12.62 2.58
C ALA A 20 1.72 12.29 1.83
N VAL A 21 0.67 13.09 2.00
CA VAL A 21 -0.62 12.85 1.34
C VAL A 21 -0.51 13.06 -0.18
N ALA A 22 0.19 14.09 -0.62
CA ALA A 22 0.43 14.35 -2.04
C ALA A 22 1.25 13.21 -2.67
N LEU A 23 2.28 12.72 -1.98
CA LEU A 23 3.08 11.57 -2.43
C LEU A 23 2.22 10.30 -2.52
N MET A 24 1.39 10.04 -1.51
CA MET A 24 0.49 8.88 -1.50
C MET A 24 -0.50 8.93 -2.67
N ALA A 25 -1.05 10.10 -2.97
CA ALA A 25 -2.00 10.27 -4.07
C ALA A 25 -1.36 9.91 -5.42
N THR A 26 -0.15 10.40 -5.67
CA THR A 26 0.57 10.14 -6.91
C THR A 26 0.98 8.68 -7.03
N VAL A 27 1.54 8.10 -5.98
CA VAL A 27 1.94 6.69 -5.98
C VAL A 27 0.74 5.78 -6.22
N ALA A 28 -0.37 6.00 -5.51
CA ALA A 28 -1.58 5.21 -5.67
C ALA A 28 -2.10 5.27 -7.12
N CYS A 29 -2.12 6.46 -7.70
CA CYS A 29 -2.56 6.67 -9.07
C CYS A 29 -1.67 5.91 -10.07
N GLU A 30 -0.37 6.11 -10.00
CA GLU A 30 0.57 5.54 -10.97
C GLU A 30 0.64 4.00 -10.86
N VAL A 31 0.68 3.46 -9.66
CA VAL A 31 0.68 2.01 -9.45
C VAL A 31 -0.60 1.38 -9.96
N HIS A 32 -1.75 1.97 -9.62
CA HIS A 32 -3.05 1.45 -10.03
C HIS A 32 -3.21 1.42 -11.56
N ASN A 33 -2.72 2.46 -12.23
CA ASN A 33 -2.83 2.58 -13.69
C ASN A 33 -2.02 1.54 -14.45
N VAL A 34 -0.93 1.04 -13.87
CA VAL A 34 0.00 0.15 -14.60
C VAL A 34 -0.04 -1.30 -14.12
N HIS A 35 -0.43 -1.57 -12.87
CA HIS A 35 -0.47 -2.95 -12.38
C HIS A 35 -1.71 -3.67 -12.94
N PRO A 36 -1.52 -4.73 -13.75
CA PRO A 36 -2.62 -5.31 -14.53
C PRO A 36 -3.67 -6.03 -13.68
N LEU A 37 -3.32 -6.42 -12.45
CA LEU A 37 -4.19 -7.22 -11.58
C LEU A 37 -4.64 -6.48 -10.32
N ALA A 38 -4.18 -5.25 -10.09
CA ALA A 38 -4.63 -4.46 -8.95
C ALA A 38 -6.00 -3.85 -9.23
N ASP A 39 -7.01 -4.30 -8.51
CA ASP A 39 -8.37 -3.76 -8.60
C ASP A 39 -8.58 -2.60 -7.64
N TRP A 40 -7.81 -2.56 -6.56
CA TRP A 40 -7.77 -1.46 -5.61
C TRP A 40 -6.32 -1.19 -5.19
N THR A 41 -5.95 0.09 -5.10
CA THR A 41 -4.61 0.51 -4.68
C THR A 41 -4.75 1.74 -3.80
N GLY A 42 -4.27 1.68 -2.58
CA GLY A 42 -4.43 2.80 -1.69
C GLY A 42 -3.56 2.75 -0.45
N PHE A 43 -3.57 3.86 0.26
CA PHE A 43 -2.81 4.01 1.50
C PHE A 43 -3.75 4.09 2.69
N TYR A 44 -3.34 3.45 3.78
CA TYR A 44 -3.90 3.67 5.10
C TYR A 44 -2.85 4.36 5.95
N ARG A 45 -3.21 5.48 6.57
CA ARG A 45 -2.29 6.36 7.31
C ARG A 45 -2.35 6.08 8.80
N VAL A 46 -1.22 6.11 9.48
CA VAL A 46 -1.17 6.10 10.95
C VAL A 46 -1.63 7.46 11.44
N VAL A 47 -2.77 7.51 12.11
CA VAL A 47 -3.39 8.78 12.57
C VAL A 47 -3.42 8.90 14.10
N ALA A 48 -3.19 7.79 14.80
CA ALA A 48 -3.16 7.72 16.26
C ALA A 48 -2.40 6.45 16.65
N PRO A 49 -2.02 6.24 17.93
CA PRO A 49 -1.43 4.98 18.34
C PRO A 49 -2.33 3.81 17.95
N ASP A 50 -1.72 2.82 17.27
CA ASP A 50 -2.38 1.57 16.87
C ASP A 50 -3.61 1.72 15.97
N LEU A 51 -3.71 2.84 15.21
CA LEU A 51 -4.88 3.13 14.38
C LEU A 51 -4.48 3.63 12.99
N LEU A 52 -5.02 2.95 11.97
CA LEU A 52 -4.95 3.37 10.57
C LEU A 52 -6.26 4.01 10.14
N LYS A 53 -6.17 5.03 9.32
CA LYS A 53 -7.31 5.65 8.63
C LYS A 53 -7.02 5.75 7.15
N ILE A 54 -8.05 5.56 6.33
CA ILE A 54 -7.91 5.61 4.89
C ILE A 54 -7.28 6.93 4.43
N GLY A 55 -6.40 6.81 3.46
CA GLY A 55 -5.76 7.92 2.77
C GLY A 55 -6.11 7.90 1.29
N PRO A 56 -5.25 8.46 0.42
CA PRO A 56 -5.47 8.45 -1.03
C PRO A 56 -5.54 7.03 -1.58
N TYR A 57 -6.52 6.77 -2.44
CA TYR A 57 -6.70 5.47 -3.08
C TYR A 57 -7.34 5.58 -4.45
N GLN A 58 -7.23 4.49 -5.23
CA GLN A 58 -7.84 4.28 -6.52
C GLN A 58 -8.64 2.97 -6.50
N GLY A 59 -9.75 2.92 -7.21
CA GLY A 59 -10.69 1.82 -7.20
C GLY A 59 -11.96 2.20 -6.46
N GLY A 60 -12.74 1.21 -6.02
CA GLY A 60 -13.95 1.43 -5.22
C GLY A 60 -13.63 1.93 -3.80
N HIS A 61 -14.65 2.08 -2.98
CA HIS A 61 -14.44 2.49 -1.58
C HIS A 61 -13.68 1.43 -0.79
N GLY A 62 -12.96 1.87 0.26
CA GLY A 62 -12.29 1.00 1.22
C GLY A 62 -12.83 1.20 2.64
N CYS A 63 -12.31 0.43 3.61
CA CYS A 63 -12.62 0.66 5.01
C CYS A 63 -12.12 2.04 5.44
N LEU A 64 -12.86 2.74 6.29
CA LEU A 64 -12.44 4.06 6.76
C LEU A 64 -11.38 3.96 7.85
N VAL A 65 -11.51 3.00 8.76
CA VAL A 65 -10.65 2.86 9.94
C VAL A 65 -10.25 1.41 10.12
N ILE A 66 -8.96 1.16 10.36
CA ILE A 66 -8.44 -0.19 10.62
C ILE A 66 -7.52 -0.12 11.84
N PRO A 67 -7.87 -0.82 12.94
CA PRO A 67 -6.95 -0.92 14.08
C PRO A 67 -5.77 -1.85 13.73
N PHE A 68 -4.62 -1.63 14.34
CA PHE A 68 -3.44 -2.48 14.12
C PHE A 68 -3.68 -3.95 14.51
N SER A 69 -4.67 -4.21 15.35
CA SER A 69 -4.99 -5.55 15.81
C SER A 69 -5.73 -6.42 14.79
N ARG A 70 -6.14 -5.87 13.63
CA ARG A 70 -7.04 -6.57 12.70
C ARG A 70 -6.59 -6.44 11.25
N GLY A 71 -6.83 -7.51 10.48
CA GLY A 71 -6.64 -7.55 9.05
C GLY A 71 -5.19 -7.58 8.61
N VAL A 72 -4.97 -7.63 7.29
CA VAL A 72 -3.63 -7.65 6.69
C VAL A 72 -2.94 -6.30 6.90
N CYS A 73 -3.64 -5.19 6.65
CA CYS A 73 -3.09 -3.85 6.87
C CYS A 73 -2.68 -3.64 8.33
N GLY A 74 -3.52 -4.07 9.28
CA GLY A 74 -3.20 -4.00 10.70
C GLY A 74 -1.96 -4.79 11.07
N ALA A 75 -1.84 -6.02 10.54
CA ALA A 75 -0.67 -6.88 10.77
C ALA A 75 0.62 -6.24 10.23
N VAL A 76 0.58 -5.66 9.03
CA VAL A 76 1.75 -4.97 8.44
C VAL A 76 2.12 -3.73 9.24
N ALA A 77 1.15 -2.93 9.67
CA ALA A 77 1.42 -1.76 10.50
C ALA A 77 2.06 -2.16 11.84
N ARG A 78 1.56 -3.22 12.47
CA ARG A 78 2.05 -3.72 13.76
C ARG A 78 3.45 -4.32 13.66
N THR A 79 3.70 -5.17 12.67
CA THR A 79 4.97 -5.88 12.52
C THR A 79 6.00 -5.12 11.71
N GLN A 80 5.56 -4.15 10.91
CA GLN A 80 6.38 -3.39 9.96
C GLN A 80 7.10 -4.30 8.95
N LYS A 81 6.44 -5.38 8.53
CA LYS A 81 6.91 -6.33 7.51
C LYS A 81 5.83 -6.47 6.44
N ALA A 82 6.25 -6.44 5.18
CA ALA A 82 5.35 -6.66 4.05
C ALA A 82 4.74 -8.06 4.10
N LEU A 83 3.49 -8.17 3.63
CA LEU A 83 2.79 -9.44 3.51
C LEU A 83 2.22 -9.61 2.11
N ILE A 84 2.46 -10.78 1.51
CA ILE A 84 1.80 -11.25 0.31
C ILE A 84 0.78 -12.29 0.74
N VAL A 85 -0.50 -12.06 0.44
CA VAL A 85 -1.60 -12.95 0.81
C VAL A 85 -2.25 -13.50 -0.46
N PRO A 86 -1.89 -14.73 -0.87
CA PRO A 86 -2.42 -15.31 -2.12
C PRO A 86 -3.92 -15.60 -2.07
N ASN A 87 -4.44 -15.84 -0.88
CA ASN A 87 -5.88 -16.08 -0.65
C ASN A 87 -6.27 -15.44 0.68
N VAL A 88 -7.05 -14.38 0.62
CA VAL A 88 -7.46 -13.63 1.82
C VAL A 88 -8.31 -14.47 2.79
N ASN A 89 -9.00 -15.49 2.29
CA ASN A 89 -9.79 -16.37 3.14
C ASN A 89 -8.93 -17.24 4.07
N ASP A 90 -7.64 -17.39 3.76
CA ASP A 90 -6.68 -18.11 4.60
C ASP A 90 -6.01 -17.22 5.64
N PHE A 91 -6.27 -15.92 5.61
CA PHE A 91 -5.66 -14.97 6.53
C PHE A 91 -6.54 -14.79 7.78
N PRO A 92 -6.02 -15.05 8.99
CA PRO A 92 -6.78 -14.84 10.22
C PRO A 92 -7.19 -13.37 10.41
N ASP A 93 -8.41 -13.13 10.85
CA ASP A 93 -8.95 -11.80 11.12
C ASP A 93 -8.99 -10.86 9.91
N HIS A 94 -9.05 -11.43 8.68
CA HIS A 94 -9.19 -10.63 7.47
C HIS A 94 -10.41 -9.72 7.56
N ILE A 95 -10.22 -8.42 7.24
CA ILE A 95 -11.31 -7.45 7.14
C ILE A 95 -11.75 -7.37 5.69
N ALA A 96 -12.98 -7.81 5.41
CA ALA A 96 -13.56 -7.76 4.08
C ALA A 96 -14.11 -6.35 3.80
N CYS A 97 -13.23 -5.41 3.38
CA CYS A 97 -13.64 -4.07 2.96
C CYS A 97 -14.28 -4.08 1.57
N ALA A 98 -13.91 -5.07 0.75
CA ALA A 98 -14.57 -5.39 -0.52
C ALA A 98 -14.77 -6.91 -0.59
N SER A 99 -16.02 -7.35 -0.82
CA SER A 99 -16.34 -8.78 -0.83
C SER A 99 -15.72 -9.53 -2.01
N SER A 100 -15.31 -8.83 -3.07
CA SER A 100 -14.70 -9.41 -4.27
C SER A 100 -13.20 -9.70 -4.12
N THR A 101 -12.52 -9.14 -3.13
CA THR A 101 -11.08 -9.31 -2.96
C THR A 101 -10.71 -10.77 -2.70
N ARG A 102 -9.73 -11.27 -3.47
CA ARG A 102 -9.21 -12.63 -3.37
C ARG A 102 -7.78 -12.69 -2.88
N SER A 103 -6.93 -11.76 -3.32
CA SER A 103 -5.54 -11.69 -2.90
C SER A 103 -5.15 -10.25 -2.58
N GLU A 104 -4.07 -10.12 -1.82
CA GLU A 104 -3.67 -8.81 -1.27
C GLU A 104 -2.15 -8.75 -1.11
N LEU A 105 -1.59 -7.55 -1.33
CA LEU A 105 -0.21 -7.23 -0.99
C LEU A 105 -0.23 -5.94 -0.17
N VAL A 106 0.38 -5.98 1.00
CA VAL A 106 0.49 -4.80 1.87
C VAL A 106 1.95 -4.57 2.24
N LEU A 107 2.39 -3.31 2.13
CA LEU A 107 3.75 -2.90 2.44
C LEU A 107 3.76 -1.75 3.44
N PRO A 108 4.67 -1.77 4.42
CA PRO A 108 4.84 -0.63 5.32
C PRO A 108 5.48 0.55 4.58
N VAL A 109 5.13 1.76 5.00
CA VAL A 109 5.65 3.01 4.45
C VAL A 109 6.29 3.81 5.57
N TRP A 110 7.61 4.04 5.46
CA TRP A 110 8.36 4.85 6.42
C TRP A 110 8.87 6.12 5.75
N ASN A 111 9.06 7.17 6.55
CA ASN A 111 9.90 8.29 6.10
C ASN A 111 11.38 7.96 6.29
N GLY A 112 12.27 8.88 5.89
CA GLY A 112 13.71 8.68 5.98
C GLY A 112 14.26 8.60 7.41
N GLN A 113 13.46 8.95 8.42
CA GLN A 113 13.80 8.86 9.83
C GLN A 113 13.27 7.57 10.49
N GLY A 114 12.70 6.67 9.70
CA GLY A 114 12.16 5.41 10.18
C GLY A 114 10.79 5.49 10.84
N LYS A 115 10.12 6.64 10.74
CA LYS A 115 8.75 6.78 11.25
C LYS A 115 7.76 6.09 10.31
N LEU A 116 6.92 5.22 10.85
CA LEU A 116 5.86 4.57 10.10
C LEU A 116 4.77 5.60 9.76
N LEU A 117 4.60 5.89 8.48
CA LEU A 117 3.57 6.82 7.98
C LEU A 117 2.25 6.10 7.74
N GLY A 118 2.31 4.84 7.36
CA GLY A 118 1.16 4.04 7.01
C GLY A 118 1.54 2.77 6.28
N VAL A 119 0.59 2.25 5.51
CA VAL A 119 0.79 1.09 4.65
C VAL A 119 0.26 1.37 3.25
N LEU A 120 0.88 0.75 2.23
CA LEU A 120 0.34 0.66 0.88
C LEU A 120 -0.35 -0.69 0.74
N ASP A 121 -1.61 -0.67 0.32
CA ASP A 121 -2.46 -1.84 0.15
C ASP A 121 -2.86 -1.99 -1.31
N LEU A 122 -2.58 -3.16 -1.89
CA LEU A 122 -3.06 -3.56 -3.22
C LEU A 122 -3.97 -4.77 -3.04
N ASP A 123 -5.18 -4.67 -3.59
CA ASP A 123 -6.16 -5.76 -3.58
C ASP A 123 -6.47 -6.19 -5.00
N SER A 124 -6.71 -7.50 -5.18
CA SER A 124 -7.11 -8.07 -6.45
C SER A 124 -8.27 -9.05 -6.29
N ASP A 125 -9.17 -9.05 -7.28
CA ASP A 125 -10.22 -10.06 -7.41
C ASP A 125 -9.69 -11.39 -7.97
N THR A 126 -8.41 -11.41 -8.39
CA THR A 126 -7.72 -12.60 -8.88
C THR A 126 -6.90 -13.23 -7.74
N PRO A 127 -7.03 -14.55 -7.48
CA PRO A 127 -6.15 -15.22 -6.52
C PRO A 127 -4.68 -15.12 -6.92
N ALA A 128 -3.81 -15.04 -5.94
CA ALA A 128 -2.35 -15.02 -6.13
C ALA A 128 -1.87 -13.98 -7.15
N ALA A 129 -2.48 -12.78 -7.11
CA ALA A 129 -2.20 -11.72 -8.08
C ALA A 129 -0.83 -11.06 -7.90
N PHE A 130 -0.24 -11.14 -6.71
CA PHE A 130 0.98 -10.42 -6.35
C PHE A 130 2.08 -11.39 -5.95
N ASP A 131 3.31 -11.09 -6.36
CA ASP A 131 4.48 -11.93 -6.11
C ASP A 131 5.61 -11.18 -5.38
N GLU A 132 6.72 -11.88 -5.13
CA GLU A 132 7.88 -11.31 -4.45
C GLU A 132 8.53 -10.17 -5.24
N THR A 133 8.43 -10.18 -6.57
CA THR A 133 8.93 -9.09 -7.42
C THR A 133 8.10 -7.84 -7.18
N ASP A 134 6.78 -7.95 -7.13
CA ASP A 134 5.90 -6.82 -6.79
C ASP A 134 6.28 -6.23 -5.43
N ALA A 135 6.42 -7.08 -4.42
CA ALA A 135 6.75 -6.63 -3.07
C ALA A 135 8.11 -5.91 -3.03
N ALA A 136 9.14 -6.49 -3.63
CA ALA A 136 10.50 -5.91 -3.60
C ALA A 136 10.58 -4.60 -4.38
N ARG A 137 9.98 -4.53 -5.57
CA ARG A 137 10.04 -3.35 -6.43
C ARG A 137 9.20 -2.20 -5.85
N LEU A 138 8.02 -2.48 -5.34
CA LEU A 138 7.20 -1.47 -4.67
C LEU A 138 7.85 -0.97 -3.38
N ALA A 139 8.47 -1.85 -2.59
CA ALA A 139 9.21 -1.43 -1.40
C ALA A 139 10.32 -0.45 -1.74
N ALA A 140 11.07 -0.69 -2.82
CA ALA A 140 12.14 0.21 -3.26
C ALA A 140 11.58 1.57 -3.71
N ILE A 141 10.47 1.60 -4.43
CA ILE A 141 9.79 2.84 -4.84
C ILE A 141 9.34 3.63 -3.61
N LEU A 142 8.70 2.96 -2.64
CA LEU A 142 8.23 3.62 -1.41
C LEU A 142 9.40 4.22 -0.61
N ALA A 143 10.51 3.49 -0.47
CA ALA A 143 11.69 3.97 0.24
C ALA A 143 12.27 5.22 -0.42
N ASP A 144 12.32 5.28 -1.74
CA ASP A 144 12.82 6.43 -2.47
C ASP A 144 11.88 7.64 -2.36
N VAL A 145 10.60 7.43 -2.64
CA VAL A 145 9.60 8.51 -2.72
C VAL A 145 9.36 9.17 -1.36
N PHE A 146 9.26 8.38 -0.29
CA PHE A 146 8.92 8.88 1.04
C PHE A 146 10.13 9.27 1.89
N ARG A 147 11.35 9.21 1.33
CA ARG A 147 12.60 9.49 2.05
C ARG A 147 12.59 10.85 2.75
N HIS A 148 12.00 11.87 2.14
CA HIS A 148 11.94 13.23 2.67
C HIS A 148 10.53 13.65 3.11
N ALA A 149 9.61 12.69 3.24
CA ALA A 149 8.25 12.97 3.69
C ALA A 149 8.23 13.42 5.15
N ALA A 150 7.40 14.40 5.41
CA ALA A 150 7.22 14.94 6.75
C ALA A 150 6.32 14.03 7.60
#